data_1e8bb95ff2a060854b075380cc5d9939
#
_entry.id   1e8bb95ff2a060854b075380cc5d9939
#
_cell.length_a   1.000
_cell.length_b   1.000
_cell.length_c   1.000
_cell.angle_alpha   90.00
_cell.angle_beta   90.00
_cell.angle_gamma   90.00
#
_symmetry.space_group_name_H-M   'P 1'
#
loop_
_entity.id
_entity.type
_entity.pdbx_description
1 polymer ?
#
loop_
_entity_poly.entity_id
_entity_poly.type
_entity_poly.pdbx_seq_one_letter_code
_entity_poly.pdbx_strand_id
1 'polypeptide(L)'
;MARWLGSGGVDQIILAVNHLSDKLKIEVGHHVAGVTVKFSVEQTPLGTAGPIRLAANLLGKDDPFFVTNGDIVSDIEIRRMLEMHEETNAEATMAVVSVRDPSPYGSVLTDSNGKVRKFEEKSAVPSPASHVNAGVYVLSQSVIDSIPGGRSVSLEKEVFPKLVRNGRMQSWMHKGFWYDIGRVSEYVRANHELLQKQEPKAAKPDANEDRREILRPSYLGTRTHIGVGAKVGPLAILSDNVSVGDEAIVRNSIIFEETSIGGKATVEGSVIGERVVIGKGSRIGHGSMIAGQLSIPEGTMVSPNSIILC
;
A
#
# COMPACT_ATOMS: atom_id res chain seq x y z
N MET A 1 3.24 4.43 5.98
CA MET A 1 3.06 5.79 5.44
C MET A 1 3.46 6.86 6.43
N ALA A 2 2.82 7.07 7.59
CA ALA A 2 3.15 8.17 8.51
C ALA A 2 4.63 8.24 8.92
N ARG A 3 5.27 7.10 9.23
CA ARG A 3 6.71 7.06 9.52
C ARG A 3 7.58 7.50 8.33
N TRP A 4 7.21 7.10 7.12
CA TRP A 4 7.91 7.50 5.90
C TRP A 4 7.77 9.00 5.67
N LEU A 5 6.57 9.56 5.77
CA LEU A 5 6.32 11.00 5.63
C LEU A 5 7.06 11.79 6.71
N GLY A 6 6.97 11.37 7.99
CA GLY A 6 7.66 12.03 9.10
C GLY A 6 9.19 12.00 8.97
N SER A 7 9.78 10.90 8.46
CA SER A 7 11.22 10.85 8.19
C SER A 7 11.67 11.81 7.09
N GLY A 8 10.75 12.20 6.20
CA GLY A 8 10.96 13.23 5.18
C GLY A 8 10.78 14.66 5.67
N GLY A 9 10.42 14.85 6.95
CA GLY A 9 10.22 16.19 7.54
C GLY A 9 8.77 16.68 7.55
N VAL A 10 7.81 15.81 7.22
CA VAL A 10 6.37 16.13 7.30
C VAL A 10 5.95 16.08 8.78
N ASP A 11 5.39 17.16 9.29
CA ASP A 11 4.91 17.31 10.67
C ASP A 11 3.37 17.20 10.78
N GLN A 12 2.66 17.38 9.68
CA GLN A 12 1.21 17.26 9.61
C GLN A 12 0.76 16.47 8.38
N ILE A 13 -0.16 15.54 8.59
CA ILE A 13 -0.86 14.79 7.55
C ILE A 13 -2.34 15.14 7.58
N ILE A 14 -2.95 15.40 6.42
CA ILE A 14 -4.38 15.50 6.28
C ILE A 14 -4.88 14.28 5.52
N LEU A 15 -5.66 13.45 6.19
CA LEU A 15 -6.34 12.32 5.57
C LEU A 15 -7.65 12.79 4.94
N ALA A 16 -7.69 12.80 3.61
CA ALA A 16 -8.91 13.03 2.85
C ALA A 16 -9.69 11.71 2.81
N VAL A 17 -10.85 11.67 3.45
CA VAL A 17 -11.62 10.44 3.68
C VAL A 17 -13.09 10.63 3.32
N ASN A 18 -13.73 9.54 2.89
CA ASN A 18 -15.16 9.52 2.59
C ASN A 18 -15.83 8.39 3.41
N HIS A 19 -15.83 7.18 2.87
CA HIS A 19 -16.40 6.00 3.49
C HIS A 19 -15.59 5.55 4.71
N LEU A 20 -16.26 5.03 5.74
CA LEU A 20 -15.63 4.54 6.98
C LEU A 20 -14.75 5.57 7.73
N SER A 21 -15.01 6.87 7.52
CA SER A 21 -14.23 7.95 8.13
C SER A 21 -14.13 7.83 9.66
N ASP A 22 -15.21 7.44 10.34
CA ASP A 22 -15.22 7.34 11.80
C ASP A 22 -14.40 6.15 12.32
N LYS A 23 -14.46 5.00 11.62
CA LYS A 23 -13.59 3.86 11.92
C LYS A 23 -12.12 4.25 11.74
N LEU A 24 -11.79 4.91 10.64
CA LEU A 24 -10.43 5.37 10.38
C LEU A 24 -9.92 6.39 11.41
N LYS A 25 -10.78 7.30 11.87
CA LYS A 25 -10.44 8.27 12.94
C LYS A 25 -10.10 7.56 14.26
N ILE A 26 -10.87 6.51 14.60
CA ILE A 26 -10.64 5.72 15.82
C ILE A 26 -9.31 4.96 15.73
N GLU A 27 -9.06 4.28 14.61
CA GLU A 27 -7.87 3.45 14.42
C GLU A 27 -6.58 4.27 14.29
N VAL A 28 -6.62 5.38 13.55
CA VAL A 28 -5.44 6.22 13.29
C VAL A 28 -5.20 7.22 14.42
N GLY A 29 -6.27 7.80 14.98
CA GLY A 29 -6.16 8.88 15.95
C GLY A 29 -5.62 10.18 15.37
N HIS A 30 -5.26 11.11 16.25
CA HIS A 30 -4.77 12.44 15.85
C HIS A 30 -3.24 12.58 15.84
N HIS A 31 -2.50 11.52 16.21
CA HIS A 31 -1.04 11.50 16.23
C HIS A 31 -0.53 10.10 15.88
N VAL A 32 0.29 9.98 14.86
CA VAL A 32 0.90 8.73 14.44
C VAL A 32 2.38 8.95 14.14
N ALA A 33 3.24 8.18 14.80
CA ALA A 33 4.70 8.22 14.58
C ALA A 33 5.32 9.63 14.70
N GLY A 34 4.80 10.46 15.60
CA GLY A 34 5.29 11.83 15.82
C GLY A 34 4.69 12.88 14.87
N VAL A 35 3.81 12.46 13.97
CA VAL A 35 3.14 13.35 12.99
C VAL A 35 1.71 13.65 13.44
N THR A 36 1.28 14.90 13.34
CA THR A 36 -0.10 15.30 13.62
C THR A 36 -1.00 14.87 12.46
N VAL A 37 -2.16 14.28 12.78
CA VAL A 37 -3.14 13.82 11.78
C VAL A 37 -4.43 14.63 11.91
N LYS A 38 -4.85 15.22 10.81
CA LYS A 38 -6.17 15.85 10.63
C LYS A 38 -7.00 15.08 9.61
N PHE A 39 -8.31 15.24 9.66
CA PHE A 39 -9.23 14.56 8.75
C PHE A 39 -10.05 15.59 7.97
N SER A 40 -10.03 15.45 6.65
CA SER A 40 -10.91 16.15 5.72
C SER A 40 -11.96 15.16 5.21
N VAL A 41 -13.22 15.35 5.59
CA VAL A 41 -14.30 14.39 5.29
C VAL A 41 -15.12 14.90 4.12
N GLU A 42 -15.17 14.11 3.05
CA GLU A 42 -16.06 14.36 1.92
C GLU A 42 -17.48 13.87 2.22
N GLN A 43 -18.47 14.70 1.94
CA GLN A 43 -19.89 14.31 2.03
C GLN A 43 -20.34 13.52 0.79
N THR A 44 -19.74 13.80 -0.35
CA THR A 44 -19.97 13.13 -1.63
C THR A 44 -18.63 12.94 -2.35
N PRO A 45 -18.45 11.90 -3.18
CA PRO A 45 -17.20 11.67 -3.89
C PRO A 45 -16.82 12.87 -4.79
N LEU A 46 -15.69 13.50 -4.50
CA LEU A 46 -15.19 14.68 -5.21
C LEU A 46 -14.10 14.36 -6.25
N GLY A 47 -13.86 13.09 -6.55
CA GLY A 47 -12.79 12.65 -7.46
C GLY A 47 -11.41 12.66 -6.80
N THR A 48 -10.33 12.75 -7.56
CA THR A 48 -8.96 12.72 -7.03
C THR A 48 -8.41 14.11 -6.69
N ALA A 49 -8.93 15.18 -7.30
CA ALA A 49 -8.51 16.56 -7.04
C ALA A 49 -9.41 17.29 -6.03
N GLY A 50 -10.71 17.02 -6.02
CA GLY A 50 -11.66 17.68 -5.12
C GLY A 50 -11.31 17.53 -3.64
N PRO A 51 -10.93 16.33 -3.15
CA PRO A 51 -10.47 16.13 -1.78
C PRO A 51 -9.27 16.99 -1.40
N ILE A 52 -8.33 17.19 -2.32
CA ILE A 52 -7.16 18.06 -2.11
C ILE A 52 -7.61 19.51 -1.91
N ARG A 53 -8.50 19.98 -2.76
CA ARG A 53 -9.08 21.33 -2.64
C ARG A 53 -9.84 21.50 -1.32
N LEU A 54 -10.58 20.49 -0.89
CA LEU A 54 -11.32 20.52 0.39
C LEU A 54 -10.34 20.54 1.57
N ALA A 55 -9.29 19.72 1.52
CA ALA A 55 -8.27 19.62 2.55
C ALA A 55 -7.40 20.89 2.67
N ALA A 56 -7.28 21.70 1.63
CA ALA A 56 -6.48 22.92 1.60
C ALA A 56 -6.82 23.91 2.73
N ASN A 57 -8.07 23.92 3.19
CA ASN A 57 -8.48 24.76 4.33
C ASN A 57 -7.85 24.33 5.67
N LEU A 58 -7.32 23.09 5.75
CA LEU A 58 -6.67 22.55 6.94
C LEU A 58 -5.14 22.61 6.82
N LEU A 59 -4.62 22.90 5.63
CA LEU A 59 -3.22 23.14 5.38
C LEU A 59 -2.84 24.55 5.90
N GLY A 60 -1.59 24.71 6.27
CA GLY A 60 -1.01 26.04 6.50
C GLY A 60 -0.98 26.85 5.19
N LYS A 61 -0.41 28.02 5.26
CA LYS A 61 -0.12 28.81 4.06
C LYS A 61 1.22 28.44 3.42
N ASP A 62 1.82 27.37 3.91
CA ASP A 62 3.10 26.89 3.42
C ASP A 62 2.88 26.22 2.06
N ASP A 63 3.65 26.65 1.09
CA ASP A 63 3.69 26.13 -0.27
C ASP A 63 5.12 25.57 -0.49
N PRO A 64 5.28 24.40 -1.07
CA PRO A 64 4.32 23.47 -1.69
C PRO A 64 3.81 22.34 -0.77
N PHE A 65 2.83 21.56 -1.24
CA PHE A 65 2.24 20.43 -0.52
C PHE A 65 2.68 19.09 -1.10
N PHE A 66 2.95 18.15 -0.21
CA PHE A 66 3.14 16.76 -0.60
C PHE A 66 1.80 16.03 -0.61
N VAL A 67 1.48 15.35 -1.71
CA VAL A 67 0.23 14.60 -1.89
C VAL A 67 0.56 13.17 -2.25
N THR A 68 -0.08 12.21 -1.60
CA THR A 68 0.08 10.77 -1.92
C THR A 68 -1.24 10.05 -1.85
N ASN A 69 -1.41 9.07 -2.74
CA ASN A 69 -2.52 8.12 -2.61
C ASN A 69 -2.35 7.30 -1.33
N GLY A 70 -3.47 6.96 -0.67
CA GLY A 70 -3.49 6.28 0.61
C GLY A 70 -3.04 4.82 0.57
N ASP A 71 -2.97 4.23 -0.60
CA ASP A 71 -2.59 2.84 -0.88
C ASP A 71 -1.19 2.69 -1.50
N ILE A 72 -0.37 3.74 -1.46
CA ILE A 72 1.03 3.68 -1.90
C ILE A 72 1.96 3.39 -0.73
N VAL A 73 2.82 2.40 -0.89
CA VAL A 73 3.94 2.11 0.02
C VAL A 73 5.24 2.29 -0.75
N SER A 74 6.10 3.19 -0.28
CA SER A 74 7.30 3.58 -1.01
C SER A 74 8.42 4.05 -0.08
N ASP A 75 9.63 4.08 -0.61
CA ASP A 75 10.82 4.71 -0.02
C ASP A 75 11.27 5.96 -0.82
N ILE A 76 10.34 6.63 -1.52
CA ILE A 76 10.61 7.89 -2.23
C ILE A 76 11.25 8.90 -1.27
N GLU A 77 12.36 9.50 -1.69
CA GLU A 77 13.08 10.52 -0.93
C GLU A 77 12.34 11.86 -1.00
N ILE A 78 11.34 12.05 -0.10
CA ILE A 78 10.42 13.20 -0.07
C ILE A 78 11.17 14.53 -0.14
N ARG A 79 12.22 14.68 0.67
CA ARG A 79 12.99 15.92 0.75
C ARG A 79 13.67 16.26 -0.57
N ARG A 80 14.30 15.28 -1.21
CA ARG A 80 14.92 15.48 -2.53
C ARG A 80 13.91 15.77 -3.65
N MET A 81 12.75 15.14 -3.57
CA MET A 81 11.68 15.42 -4.52
C MET A 81 11.16 16.86 -4.37
N LEU A 82 11.09 17.37 -3.12
CA LEU A 82 10.74 18.74 -2.82
C LEU A 82 11.81 19.72 -3.34
N GLU A 83 13.08 19.47 -3.01
CA GLU A 83 14.22 20.27 -3.50
C GLU A 83 14.19 20.41 -5.04
N MET A 84 14.00 19.31 -5.76
CA MET A 84 13.90 19.34 -7.23
C MET A 84 12.66 20.12 -7.71
N HIS A 85 11.53 20.04 -7.02
CA HIS A 85 10.32 20.80 -7.34
C HIS A 85 10.61 22.31 -7.28
N GLU A 86 11.28 22.76 -6.22
CA GLU A 86 11.70 24.17 -6.03
C GLU A 86 12.73 24.61 -7.07
N GLU A 87 13.78 23.81 -7.32
CA GLU A 87 14.83 24.09 -8.30
C GLU A 87 14.29 24.24 -9.73
N THR A 88 13.31 23.43 -10.11
CA THR A 88 12.71 23.44 -11.44
C THR A 88 11.60 24.49 -11.61
N ASN A 89 11.20 25.15 -10.51
CA ASN A 89 10.08 26.09 -10.47
C ASN A 89 8.81 25.53 -11.13
N ALA A 90 8.57 24.23 -10.90
CA ALA A 90 7.39 23.52 -11.42
C ALA A 90 6.15 23.86 -10.58
N GLU A 91 4.97 23.83 -11.18
CA GLU A 91 3.72 23.92 -10.42
C GLU A 91 3.31 22.55 -9.85
N ALA A 92 3.69 21.48 -10.54
CA ALA A 92 3.52 20.11 -10.05
C ALA A 92 4.74 19.26 -10.38
N THR A 93 5.15 18.43 -9.41
CA THR A 93 6.14 17.37 -9.61
C THR A 93 5.48 16.04 -9.32
N MET A 94 5.58 15.11 -10.26
CA MET A 94 5.03 13.76 -10.15
C MET A 94 6.14 12.75 -9.96
N ALA A 95 6.05 11.91 -8.93
CA ALA A 95 6.91 10.73 -8.88
C ALA A 95 6.50 9.74 -9.97
N VAL A 96 7.50 9.20 -10.67
CA VAL A 96 7.30 8.19 -11.71
C VAL A 96 8.18 6.98 -11.44
N VAL A 97 7.69 5.80 -11.77
CA VAL A 97 8.37 4.51 -11.60
C VAL A 97 8.36 3.72 -12.91
N SER A 98 9.33 2.83 -13.07
CA SER A 98 9.33 1.83 -14.14
C SER A 98 8.67 0.55 -13.65
N VAL A 99 7.67 0.06 -14.37
CA VAL A 99 6.97 -1.17 -14.08
C VAL A 99 7.02 -2.13 -15.28
N ARG A 100 6.84 -3.43 -15.03
CA ARG A 100 6.80 -4.43 -16.12
C ARG A 100 5.51 -4.33 -16.95
N ASP A 101 4.39 -4.09 -16.27
CA ASP A 101 3.09 -3.92 -16.91
C ASP A 101 2.54 -2.53 -16.56
N PRO A 102 2.58 -1.57 -17.49
CA PRO A 102 2.07 -0.22 -17.27
C PRO A 102 0.54 -0.12 -17.43
N SER A 103 -0.13 -1.15 -17.94
CA SER A 103 -1.56 -1.08 -18.32
C SER A 103 -2.52 -0.66 -17.22
N PRO A 104 -2.29 -0.98 -15.92
CA PRO A 104 -3.18 -0.56 -14.84
C PRO A 104 -3.01 0.91 -14.43
N TYR A 105 -1.96 1.56 -14.89
CA TYR A 105 -1.52 2.88 -14.39
C TYR A 105 -1.60 3.96 -15.47
N GLY A 106 -1.53 5.22 -15.03
CA GLY A 106 -1.33 6.33 -15.95
C GLY A 106 0.10 6.36 -16.49
N SER A 107 0.25 6.39 -17.81
CA SER A 107 1.55 6.43 -18.48
C SER A 107 2.11 7.85 -18.60
N VAL A 108 3.42 7.99 -18.40
CA VAL A 108 4.12 9.28 -18.36
C VAL A 108 5.28 9.26 -19.35
N LEU A 109 5.26 10.19 -20.28
CA LEU A 109 6.39 10.45 -21.19
C LEU A 109 7.11 11.71 -20.75
N THR A 110 8.42 11.62 -20.57
CA THR A 110 9.27 12.73 -20.14
C THR A 110 10.35 13.02 -21.16
N ASP A 111 10.86 14.25 -21.18
CA ASP A 111 12.07 14.58 -21.92
C ASP A 111 13.34 14.30 -21.08
N SER A 112 14.51 14.61 -21.68
CA SER A 112 15.83 14.42 -21.04
C SER A 112 16.03 15.25 -19.76
N ASN A 113 15.26 16.31 -19.58
CA ASN A 113 15.30 17.18 -18.39
C ASN A 113 14.25 16.78 -17.34
N GLY A 114 13.54 15.66 -17.55
CA GLY A 114 12.50 15.17 -16.65
C GLY A 114 11.17 15.92 -16.77
N LYS A 115 11.02 16.84 -17.73
CA LYS A 115 9.75 17.55 -17.94
C LYS A 115 8.71 16.61 -18.52
N VAL A 116 7.52 16.58 -17.96
CA VAL A 116 6.42 15.75 -18.46
C VAL A 116 5.91 16.33 -19.78
N ARG A 117 5.97 15.52 -20.84
CA ARG A 117 5.54 15.89 -22.20
C ARG A 117 4.19 15.31 -22.56
N LYS A 118 3.85 14.17 -21.97
CA LYS A 118 2.56 13.51 -22.16
C LYS A 118 2.18 12.74 -20.90
N PHE A 119 0.91 12.80 -20.56
CA PHE A 119 0.31 12.00 -19.51
C PHE A 119 -0.98 11.37 -20.07
N GLU A 120 -1.12 10.06 -19.94
CA GLU A 120 -2.30 9.31 -20.40
C GLU A 120 -2.79 8.38 -19.28
N GLU A 121 -3.97 8.66 -18.77
CA GLU A 121 -4.60 7.86 -17.72
C GLU A 121 -5.17 6.56 -18.30
N LYS A 122 -4.64 5.41 -17.83
CA LYS A 122 -5.15 4.04 -18.12
C LYS A 122 -5.55 3.85 -19.59
N SER A 123 -4.61 4.09 -20.50
CA SER A 123 -4.83 3.91 -21.93
C SER A 123 -4.98 2.42 -22.29
N ALA A 124 -6.00 2.06 -23.08
CA ALA A 124 -6.17 0.70 -23.60
C ALA A 124 -5.02 0.27 -24.54
N VAL A 125 -4.26 1.21 -25.08
CA VAL A 125 -3.06 0.97 -25.87
C VAL A 125 -1.86 1.39 -25.04
N PRO A 126 -1.05 0.46 -24.53
CA PRO A 126 0.13 0.81 -23.75
C PRO A 126 1.04 1.69 -24.62
N SER A 127 1.28 2.92 -24.16
CA SER A 127 2.33 3.75 -24.73
C SER A 127 3.67 3.04 -24.51
N PRO A 128 4.63 3.12 -25.41
CA PRO A 128 6.00 2.67 -25.17
C PRO A 128 6.68 3.50 -24.07
N ALA A 129 5.96 4.37 -23.39
CA ALA A 129 6.43 5.07 -22.20
C ALA A 129 6.81 4.05 -21.13
N SER A 130 8.04 4.06 -20.77
CA SER A 130 8.62 3.15 -19.78
C SER A 130 8.26 3.51 -18.34
N HIS A 131 7.51 4.59 -18.10
CA HIS A 131 7.23 5.13 -16.77
C HIS A 131 5.74 5.27 -16.52
N VAL A 132 5.36 5.08 -15.25
CA VAL A 132 3.97 5.27 -14.80
C VAL A 132 3.91 6.23 -13.62
N ASN A 133 2.74 6.84 -13.45
CA ASN A 133 2.40 7.66 -12.30
C ASN A 133 2.46 6.83 -11.01
N ALA A 134 3.31 7.26 -10.08
CA ALA A 134 3.51 6.58 -8.80
C ALA A 134 2.47 6.97 -7.73
N GLY A 135 1.52 7.85 -8.02
CA GLY A 135 0.52 8.32 -7.05
C GLY A 135 1.10 9.20 -5.93
N VAL A 136 2.23 9.84 -6.19
CA VAL A 136 2.94 10.71 -5.24
C VAL A 136 3.31 12.01 -5.96
N TYR A 137 2.98 13.15 -5.34
CA TYR A 137 3.12 14.45 -5.97
C TYR A 137 3.64 15.51 -4.99
N VAL A 138 4.29 16.54 -5.52
CA VAL A 138 4.45 17.84 -4.89
C VAL A 138 3.66 18.84 -5.72
N LEU A 139 2.75 19.58 -5.09
CA LEU A 139 1.86 20.53 -5.74
C LEU A 139 2.03 21.91 -5.10
N SER A 140 2.20 22.95 -5.93
CA SER A 140 2.16 24.33 -5.50
C SER A 140 0.73 24.77 -5.15
N GLN A 141 0.59 25.77 -4.31
CA GLN A 141 -0.70 26.35 -3.94
C GLN A 141 -1.53 26.78 -5.16
N SER A 142 -0.87 27.32 -6.18
CA SER A 142 -1.52 27.72 -7.44
C SER A 142 -2.30 26.59 -8.13
N VAL A 143 -1.78 25.34 -8.05
CA VAL A 143 -2.49 24.16 -8.58
C VAL A 143 -3.74 23.91 -7.79
N ILE A 144 -3.65 23.93 -6.45
CA ILE A 144 -4.79 23.69 -5.56
C ILE A 144 -5.88 24.76 -5.78
N ASP A 145 -5.49 26.02 -5.90
CA ASP A 145 -6.42 27.14 -6.15
C ASP A 145 -7.09 27.03 -7.52
N SER A 146 -6.46 26.40 -8.48
CA SER A 146 -7.02 26.15 -9.81
C SER A 146 -8.08 25.05 -9.85
N ILE A 147 -8.16 24.21 -8.79
CA ILE A 147 -9.15 23.12 -8.72
C ILE A 147 -10.55 23.71 -8.41
N PRO A 148 -11.55 23.51 -9.28
CA PRO A 148 -12.91 23.97 -9.02
C PRO A 148 -13.49 23.34 -7.75
N GLY A 149 -14.13 24.16 -6.90
CA GLY A 149 -14.88 23.67 -5.75
C GLY A 149 -16.29 23.17 -6.12
N GLY A 150 -16.88 22.37 -5.21
CA GLY A 150 -18.31 22.00 -5.27
C GLY A 150 -18.68 20.95 -6.33
N ARG A 151 -17.71 20.33 -7.00
CA ARG A 151 -17.93 19.21 -7.94
C ARG A 151 -16.80 18.18 -7.90
N SER A 152 -17.07 17.02 -8.47
CA SER A 152 -16.01 16.01 -8.70
C SER A 152 -15.02 16.51 -9.75
N VAL A 153 -13.72 16.42 -9.44
CA VAL A 153 -12.60 16.80 -10.31
C VAL A 153 -11.51 15.72 -10.22
N SER A 154 -10.98 15.32 -11.38
CA SER A 154 -9.87 14.37 -11.46
C SER A 154 -8.55 15.11 -11.68
N LEU A 155 -7.53 14.78 -10.87
CA LEU A 155 -6.15 15.22 -11.13
C LEU A 155 -5.69 14.76 -12.50
N GLU A 156 -5.91 13.50 -12.83
CA GLU A 156 -5.37 12.81 -13.99
C GLU A 156 -6.05 13.25 -15.30
N LYS A 157 -7.34 13.52 -15.25
CA LYS A 157 -8.13 13.86 -16.45
C LYS A 157 -8.30 15.35 -16.68
N GLU A 158 -8.25 16.16 -15.62
CA GLU A 158 -8.57 17.59 -15.73
C GLU A 158 -7.39 18.49 -15.35
N VAL A 159 -6.62 18.18 -14.30
CA VAL A 159 -5.56 19.05 -13.78
C VAL A 159 -4.25 18.80 -14.49
N PHE A 160 -3.72 17.58 -14.43
CA PHE A 160 -2.42 17.26 -15.02
C PHE A 160 -2.32 17.53 -16.53
N PRO A 161 -3.34 17.22 -17.36
CA PRO A 161 -3.27 17.56 -18.78
C PRO A 161 -3.12 19.07 -19.06
N LYS A 162 -3.66 19.94 -18.20
CA LYS A 162 -3.50 21.38 -18.32
C LYS A 162 -2.06 21.79 -17.97
N LEU A 163 -1.52 21.25 -16.86
CA LEU A 163 -0.14 21.52 -16.44
C LEU A 163 0.88 21.04 -17.47
N VAL A 164 0.66 19.85 -18.05
CA VAL A 164 1.51 19.32 -19.12
C VAL A 164 1.50 20.23 -20.35
N ARG A 165 0.31 20.64 -20.84
CA ARG A 165 0.20 21.57 -21.98
C ARG A 165 0.92 22.89 -21.74
N ASN A 166 0.87 23.41 -20.51
CA ASN A 166 1.51 24.65 -20.12
C ASN A 166 3.00 24.49 -19.82
N GLY A 167 3.51 23.24 -19.88
CA GLY A 167 4.91 22.93 -19.59
C GLY A 167 5.31 23.18 -18.13
N ARG A 168 4.36 23.04 -17.18
CA ARG A 168 4.55 23.33 -15.76
C ARG A 168 4.58 22.09 -14.88
N MET A 169 4.77 20.90 -15.49
CA MET A 169 4.82 19.64 -14.80
C MET A 169 6.17 18.96 -14.96
N GLN A 170 6.78 18.60 -13.85
CA GLN A 170 8.07 17.90 -13.76
C GLN A 170 7.85 16.46 -13.28
N SER A 171 8.76 15.55 -13.60
CA SER A 171 8.77 14.19 -13.08
C SER A 171 9.98 13.96 -12.17
N TRP A 172 9.75 13.19 -11.09
CA TRP A 172 10.78 12.66 -10.23
C TRP A 172 10.91 11.16 -10.49
N MET A 173 12.04 10.72 -11.06
CA MET A 173 12.28 9.30 -11.33
C MET A 173 12.66 8.58 -10.05
N HIS A 174 11.78 7.70 -9.59
CA HIS A 174 12.04 6.84 -8.44
C HIS A 174 12.52 5.45 -8.87
N LYS A 175 13.59 4.95 -8.26
CA LYS A 175 14.20 3.65 -8.57
C LYS A 175 14.15 2.67 -7.40
N GLY A 176 13.58 3.07 -6.28
CA GLY A 176 13.52 2.29 -5.05
C GLY A 176 12.28 1.39 -4.96
N PHE A 177 11.90 1.14 -3.72
CA PHE A 177 10.71 0.37 -3.36
C PHE A 177 9.45 1.19 -3.63
N TRP A 178 8.54 0.63 -4.42
CA TRP A 178 7.23 1.23 -4.69
C TRP A 178 6.20 0.16 -4.98
N TYR A 179 5.06 0.23 -4.28
CA TYR A 179 3.90 -0.63 -4.49
C TYR A 179 2.60 0.15 -4.33
N ASP A 180 1.68 -0.07 -5.27
CA ASP A 180 0.25 0.23 -5.15
C ASP A 180 -0.41 -1.01 -4.53
N ILE A 181 -0.71 -0.94 -3.21
CA ILE A 181 -1.23 -2.08 -2.44
C ILE A 181 -2.76 -2.25 -2.53
N GLY A 182 -3.41 -1.55 -3.43
CA GLY A 182 -4.85 -1.67 -3.68
C GLY A 182 -5.28 -3.04 -4.22
N ARG A 183 -4.33 -3.89 -4.63
CA ARG A 183 -4.57 -5.28 -5.06
C ARG A 183 -3.94 -6.26 -4.10
N VAL A 184 -4.63 -7.38 -3.82
CA VAL A 184 -4.13 -8.44 -2.92
C VAL A 184 -2.74 -8.94 -3.34
N SER A 185 -2.53 -9.17 -4.65
CA SER A 185 -1.24 -9.61 -5.17
C SER A 185 -0.11 -8.62 -4.90
N GLU A 186 -0.35 -7.33 -5.08
CA GLU A 186 0.64 -6.30 -4.83
C GLU A 186 0.87 -6.08 -3.32
N TYR A 187 -0.19 -6.20 -2.50
CA TYR A 187 -0.07 -6.20 -1.05
C TYR A 187 0.84 -7.34 -0.55
N VAL A 188 0.63 -8.56 -1.05
CA VAL A 188 1.48 -9.71 -0.70
C VAL A 188 2.92 -9.50 -1.17
N ARG A 189 3.12 -9.03 -2.42
CA ARG A 189 4.46 -8.75 -2.97
C ARG A 189 5.20 -7.69 -2.18
N ALA A 190 4.53 -6.60 -1.81
CA ALA A 190 5.12 -5.53 -1.00
C ALA A 190 5.61 -6.06 0.35
N ASN A 191 4.77 -6.84 1.03
CA ASN A 191 5.13 -7.46 2.31
C ASN A 191 6.30 -8.45 2.19
N HIS A 192 6.31 -9.27 1.13
CA HIS A 192 7.41 -10.21 0.88
C HIS A 192 8.74 -9.50 0.60
N GLU A 193 8.73 -8.42 -0.19
CA GLU A 193 9.95 -7.63 -0.44
C GLU A 193 10.46 -6.95 0.84
N LEU A 194 9.56 -6.38 1.65
CA LEU A 194 9.93 -5.80 2.94
C LEU A 194 10.50 -6.85 3.89
N LEU A 195 9.91 -8.06 3.92
CA LEU A 195 10.41 -9.16 4.73
C LEU A 195 11.81 -9.62 4.28
N GLN A 196 12.08 -9.65 2.98
CA GLN A 196 13.39 -10.00 2.43
C GLN A 196 14.46 -8.93 2.70
N LYS A 197 14.07 -7.64 2.70
CA LYS A 197 14.96 -6.51 3.01
C LYS A 197 15.28 -6.38 4.51
N GLN A 198 14.39 -6.83 5.37
CA GLN A 198 14.68 -6.92 6.79
C GLN A 198 15.62 -8.11 6.98
N GLU A 199 16.91 -7.85 7.25
CA GLU A 199 17.79 -8.90 7.74
C GLU A 199 17.09 -9.59 8.91
N PRO A 200 16.92 -10.91 8.87
CA PRO A 200 16.30 -11.60 9.98
C PRO A 200 17.20 -11.36 11.19
N LYS A 201 16.73 -10.54 12.15
CA LYS A 201 17.30 -10.63 13.51
C LYS A 201 17.18 -12.09 13.85
N ALA A 202 18.34 -12.74 13.93
CA ALA A 202 18.46 -14.17 14.07
C ALA A 202 17.68 -14.68 15.29
N ALA A 203 16.39 -14.92 15.13
CA ALA A 203 15.80 -15.98 15.89
C ALA A 203 16.43 -17.25 15.34
N LYS A 204 17.35 -17.84 16.11
CA LYS A 204 17.85 -19.19 15.83
C LYS A 204 16.60 -20.05 15.63
N PRO A 205 16.54 -20.91 14.58
CA PRO A 205 15.51 -21.93 14.57
C PRO A 205 15.68 -22.65 15.91
N ASP A 206 14.66 -22.60 16.74
CA ASP A 206 14.60 -23.53 17.84
C ASP A 206 14.61 -24.89 17.17
N ALA A 207 15.79 -25.52 17.20
CA ALA A 207 15.98 -26.93 16.85
C ALA A 207 15.31 -27.72 18.00
N ASN A 208 13.98 -27.63 18.04
CA ASN A 208 13.17 -28.34 19.02
C ASN A 208 12.81 -29.71 18.48
N GLU A 209 12.85 -30.67 19.35
CA GLU A 209 12.55 -32.10 19.22
C GLU A 209 11.19 -32.41 18.51
N ASP A 210 10.35 -31.41 18.28
CA ASP A 210 8.95 -31.52 17.81
C ASP A 210 8.78 -31.50 16.27
N ARG A 211 9.85 -31.65 15.47
CA ARG A 211 9.76 -31.66 13.99
C ARG A 211 9.12 -30.42 13.34
N ARG A 212 9.09 -29.28 14.04
CA ARG A 212 8.61 -28.01 13.47
C ARG A 212 9.62 -27.49 12.46
N GLU A 213 9.16 -27.00 11.32
CA GLU A 213 10.03 -26.46 10.27
C GLU A 213 9.66 -25.00 9.99
N ILE A 214 10.54 -24.07 10.35
CA ILE A 214 10.37 -22.64 10.03
C ILE A 214 11.38 -22.26 8.96
N LEU A 215 10.89 -22.06 7.74
CA LEU A 215 11.68 -21.69 6.57
C LEU A 215 11.76 -20.18 6.42
N ARG A 216 12.96 -19.64 6.30
CA ARG A 216 13.21 -18.21 6.14
C ARG A 216 13.20 -17.78 4.68
N PRO A 217 12.91 -16.49 4.38
CA PRO A 217 12.48 -15.46 5.34
C PRO A 217 11.05 -15.68 5.81
N SER A 218 10.79 -15.51 7.10
CA SER A 218 9.46 -15.57 7.69
C SER A 218 9.40 -14.64 8.91
N TYR A 219 8.24 -14.03 9.17
CA TYR A 219 7.99 -13.24 10.35
C TYR A 219 6.98 -13.95 11.26
N LEU A 220 7.29 -14.04 12.53
CA LEU A 220 6.42 -14.57 13.57
C LEU A 220 6.19 -13.49 14.62
N GLY A 221 4.94 -13.09 14.78
CA GLY A 221 4.50 -12.17 15.81
C GLY A 221 4.61 -12.75 17.22
N THR A 222 4.28 -11.94 18.19
CA THR A 222 4.30 -12.35 19.60
C THR A 222 3.21 -13.39 19.89
N ARG A 223 3.48 -14.32 20.82
CA ARG A 223 2.54 -15.40 21.23
C ARG A 223 2.04 -16.25 20.06
N THR A 224 2.83 -16.40 19.00
CA THR A 224 2.56 -17.33 17.91
C THR A 224 2.82 -18.77 18.38
N HIS A 225 1.85 -19.66 18.14
CA HIS A 225 1.98 -21.09 18.43
C HIS A 225 2.13 -21.90 17.14
N ILE A 226 3.13 -22.76 17.09
CA ILE A 226 3.40 -23.65 15.95
C ILE A 226 3.33 -25.11 16.43
N GLY A 227 2.41 -25.88 15.87
CA GLY A 227 2.18 -27.29 16.21
C GLY A 227 3.27 -28.24 15.74
N VAL A 228 3.19 -29.48 16.22
CA VAL A 228 4.15 -30.54 15.89
C VAL A 228 4.09 -30.87 14.40
N GLY A 229 5.24 -30.95 13.74
CA GLY A 229 5.33 -31.24 12.31
C GLY A 229 4.80 -30.16 11.38
N ALA A 230 4.39 -29.02 11.90
CA ALA A 230 3.94 -27.90 11.08
C ALA A 230 5.12 -27.25 10.32
N LYS A 231 4.81 -26.75 9.12
CA LYS A 231 5.78 -26.06 8.24
C LYS A 231 5.33 -24.63 8.00
N VAL A 232 6.15 -23.66 8.42
CA VAL A 232 5.88 -22.24 8.26
C VAL A 232 6.97 -21.60 7.40
N GLY A 233 6.58 -20.95 6.31
CA GLY A 233 7.50 -20.33 5.38
C GLY A 233 7.85 -21.22 4.16
N PRO A 234 8.69 -20.71 3.24
CA PRO A 234 9.23 -19.35 3.28
C PRO A 234 8.15 -18.28 3.02
N LEU A 235 8.50 -17.02 3.26
CA LEU A 235 7.63 -15.88 2.99
C LEU A 235 6.27 -15.95 3.73
N ALA A 236 6.24 -16.53 4.92
CA ALA A 236 5.09 -16.50 5.80
C ALA A 236 5.20 -15.34 6.80
N ILE A 237 4.14 -14.56 6.91
CA ILE A 237 4.01 -13.48 7.88
C ILE A 237 2.85 -13.84 8.80
N LEU A 238 3.16 -14.17 10.04
CA LEU A 238 2.17 -14.46 11.07
C LEU A 238 2.15 -13.29 12.06
N SER A 239 1.00 -12.63 12.19
CA SER A 239 0.79 -11.58 13.19
C SER A 239 0.72 -12.15 14.61
N ASP A 240 0.41 -11.31 15.59
CA ASP A 240 0.34 -11.69 17.00
C ASP A 240 -0.78 -12.69 17.28
N ASN A 241 -0.55 -13.59 18.23
CA ASN A 241 -1.52 -14.61 18.69
C ASN A 241 -2.00 -15.58 17.59
N VAL A 242 -1.26 -15.75 16.50
CA VAL A 242 -1.61 -16.76 15.49
C VAL A 242 -1.27 -18.15 15.98
N SER A 243 -2.19 -19.11 15.75
CA SER A 243 -1.99 -20.53 16.05
C SER A 243 -1.98 -21.36 14.78
N VAL A 244 -0.94 -22.16 14.59
CA VAL A 244 -0.78 -23.10 13.48
C VAL A 244 -0.78 -24.51 14.08
N GLY A 245 -1.77 -25.33 13.70
CA GLY A 245 -1.95 -26.68 14.20
C GLY A 245 -0.95 -27.70 13.65
N ASP A 246 -0.97 -28.90 14.20
CA ASP A 246 -0.04 -29.97 13.87
C ASP A 246 -0.09 -30.33 12.39
N GLU A 247 1.08 -30.56 11.79
CA GLU A 247 1.27 -30.92 10.38
C GLU A 247 0.68 -29.89 9.37
N ALA A 248 0.28 -28.70 9.81
CA ALA A 248 -0.23 -27.65 8.93
C ALA A 248 0.91 -27.00 8.13
N ILE A 249 0.58 -26.47 6.96
CA ILE A 249 1.55 -25.82 6.05
C ILE A 249 1.07 -24.39 5.79
N VAL A 250 1.91 -23.42 6.10
CA VAL A 250 1.68 -21.97 5.81
C VAL A 250 2.88 -21.44 5.07
N ARG A 251 2.72 -21.03 3.81
CA ARG A 251 3.79 -20.47 3.01
C ARG A 251 3.31 -19.34 2.08
N ASN A 252 4.22 -18.40 1.78
CA ASN A 252 3.91 -17.26 0.91
C ASN A 252 2.65 -16.49 1.31
N SER A 253 2.29 -16.46 2.61
CA SER A 253 0.99 -16.01 3.09
C SER A 253 1.12 -15.01 4.22
N ILE A 254 0.10 -14.16 4.36
CA ILE A 254 -0.03 -13.19 5.44
C ILE A 254 -1.23 -13.59 6.28
N ILE A 255 -0.99 -13.85 7.56
CA ILE A 255 -1.99 -14.28 8.53
C ILE A 255 -2.10 -13.20 9.61
N PHE A 256 -3.28 -12.60 9.72
CA PHE A 256 -3.54 -11.55 10.70
C PHE A 256 -3.81 -12.11 12.09
N GLU A 257 -3.92 -11.20 13.05
CA GLU A 257 -3.95 -11.47 14.47
C GLU A 257 -5.06 -12.45 14.90
N GLU A 258 -4.79 -13.20 15.95
CA GLU A 258 -5.77 -14.10 16.60
C GLU A 258 -6.35 -15.17 15.66
N THR A 259 -5.73 -15.42 14.52
CA THR A 259 -6.18 -16.42 13.55
C THR A 259 -5.66 -17.81 13.94
N SER A 260 -6.54 -18.80 13.79
CA SER A 260 -6.24 -20.21 14.06
C SER A 260 -6.29 -21.05 12.79
N ILE A 261 -5.21 -21.77 12.52
CA ILE A 261 -5.06 -22.68 11.37
C ILE A 261 -5.07 -24.11 11.91
N GLY A 262 -6.08 -24.88 11.56
CA GLY A 262 -6.27 -26.26 12.02
C GLY A 262 -5.18 -27.22 11.54
N GLY A 263 -4.98 -28.30 12.26
CA GLY A 263 -3.99 -29.31 11.92
C GLY A 263 -4.18 -29.87 10.51
N LYS A 264 -3.07 -30.16 9.80
CA LYS A 264 -3.06 -30.63 8.40
C LYS A 264 -3.68 -29.68 7.37
N ALA A 265 -4.04 -28.45 7.78
CA ALA A 265 -4.49 -27.45 6.83
C ALA A 265 -3.32 -26.89 6.01
N THR A 266 -3.61 -26.44 4.80
CA THR A 266 -2.62 -25.80 3.90
C THR A 266 -3.10 -24.42 3.51
N VAL A 267 -2.27 -23.39 3.77
CA VAL A 267 -2.51 -22.01 3.38
C VAL A 267 -1.32 -21.56 2.53
N GLU A 268 -1.58 -21.26 1.26
CA GLU A 268 -0.52 -20.91 0.33
C GLU A 268 -0.86 -19.65 -0.47
N GLY A 269 0.08 -18.67 -0.49
CA GLY A 269 -0.02 -17.47 -1.32
C GLY A 269 -1.25 -16.62 -1.03
N SER A 270 -1.74 -16.60 0.21
CA SER A 270 -3.05 -16.06 0.56
C SER A 270 -2.96 -15.04 1.69
N VAL A 271 -4.01 -14.21 1.81
CA VAL A 271 -4.19 -13.25 2.91
C VAL A 271 -5.36 -13.70 3.76
N ILE A 272 -5.11 -13.96 5.04
CA ILE A 272 -6.13 -14.40 6.00
C ILE A 272 -6.32 -13.29 7.04
N GLY A 273 -7.54 -12.80 7.15
CA GLY A 273 -7.91 -11.72 8.07
C GLY A 273 -7.81 -12.11 9.55
N GLU A 274 -8.05 -11.15 10.40
CA GLU A 274 -8.01 -11.31 11.85
C GLU A 274 -9.09 -12.27 12.38
N ARG A 275 -8.81 -13.01 13.45
CA ARG A 275 -9.78 -13.89 14.10
C ARG A 275 -10.47 -14.89 13.17
N VAL A 276 -9.79 -15.34 12.13
CA VAL A 276 -10.27 -16.38 11.23
C VAL A 276 -9.95 -17.74 11.82
N VAL A 277 -10.88 -18.69 11.68
CA VAL A 277 -10.67 -20.09 12.03
C VAL A 277 -10.64 -20.92 10.75
N ILE A 278 -9.49 -21.48 10.41
CA ILE A 278 -9.35 -22.45 9.31
C ILE A 278 -9.45 -23.86 9.89
N GLY A 279 -10.47 -24.61 9.46
CA GLY A 279 -10.72 -25.97 9.95
C GLY A 279 -9.60 -26.95 9.54
N LYS A 280 -9.49 -28.04 10.29
CA LYS A 280 -8.51 -29.11 10.08
C LYS A 280 -8.58 -29.65 8.65
N GLY A 281 -7.41 -29.86 8.02
CA GLY A 281 -7.30 -30.45 6.70
C GLY A 281 -7.81 -29.57 5.55
N SER A 282 -8.23 -28.34 5.82
CA SER A 282 -8.68 -27.39 4.79
C SER A 282 -7.53 -26.95 3.91
N ARG A 283 -7.82 -26.58 2.65
CA ARG A 283 -6.83 -26.06 1.70
C ARG A 283 -7.29 -24.71 1.19
N ILE A 284 -6.48 -23.68 1.42
CA ILE A 284 -6.70 -22.33 0.90
C ILE A 284 -5.80 -22.11 -0.30
N GLY A 285 -6.43 -21.96 -1.46
CA GLY A 285 -5.72 -21.82 -2.75
C GLY A 285 -5.01 -20.48 -2.89
N HIS A 286 -3.95 -20.48 -3.68
CA HIS A 286 -3.10 -19.31 -3.95
C HIS A 286 -3.89 -18.09 -4.44
N GLY A 287 -3.49 -16.90 -4.00
CA GLY A 287 -4.13 -15.64 -4.39
C GLY A 287 -5.47 -15.38 -3.68
N SER A 288 -5.87 -16.21 -2.72
CA SER A 288 -7.13 -16.04 -2.01
C SER A 288 -7.03 -15.02 -0.88
N MET A 289 -8.16 -14.35 -0.61
CA MET A 289 -8.34 -13.49 0.54
C MET A 289 -9.56 -13.93 1.34
N ILE A 290 -9.39 -14.08 2.65
CA ILE A 290 -10.47 -14.38 3.59
C ILE A 290 -10.58 -13.21 4.56
N ALA A 291 -11.76 -12.58 4.61
CA ALA A 291 -12.04 -11.48 5.54
C ALA A 291 -11.98 -11.94 7.00
N GLY A 292 -11.79 -11.01 7.91
CA GLY A 292 -11.71 -11.29 9.33
C GLY A 292 -13.00 -11.88 9.92
N GLN A 293 -12.84 -12.56 11.06
CA GLN A 293 -13.95 -13.12 11.88
C GLN A 293 -14.76 -14.23 11.20
N LEU A 294 -14.19 -14.89 10.18
CA LEU A 294 -14.82 -15.99 9.46
C LEU A 294 -14.33 -17.35 9.96
N SER A 295 -15.16 -18.37 9.78
CA SER A 295 -14.81 -19.76 10.04
C SER A 295 -14.93 -20.57 8.76
N ILE A 296 -13.85 -21.25 8.39
CA ILE A 296 -13.77 -22.18 7.27
C ILE A 296 -13.89 -23.60 7.85
N PRO A 297 -14.93 -24.36 7.50
CA PRO A 297 -15.13 -25.71 8.02
C PRO A 297 -13.97 -26.67 7.71
N GLU A 298 -13.88 -27.76 8.48
CA GLU A 298 -12.88 -28.82 8.23
C GLU A 298 -12.98 -29.38 6.82
N GLY A 299 -11.81 -29.70 6.22
CA GLY A 299 -11.71 -30.29 4.90
C GLY A 299 -12.16 -29.42 3.74
N THR A 300 -12.47 -28.14 4.00
CA THR A 300 -12.90 -27.20 2.95
C THR A 300 -11.77 -26.93 1.96
N MET A 301 -12.12 -26.94 0.67
CA MET A 301 -11.23 -26.53 -0.41
C MET A 301 -11.66 -25.16 -0.96
N VAL A 302 -10.87 -24.14 -0.71
CA VAL A 302 -11.05 -22.80 -1.28
C VAL A 302 -10.24 -22.72 -2.57
N SER A 303 -10.91 -22.44 -3.68
CA SER A 303 -10.26 -22.33 -4.99
C SER A 303 -9.27 -21.16 -5.04
N PRO A 304 -8.23 -21.24 -5.88
CA PRO A 304 -7.30 -20.12 -6.07
C PRO A 304 -8.03 -18.82 -6.49
N ASN A 305 -7.46 -17.68 -6.05
CA ASN A 305 -7.98 -16.33 -6.32
C ASN A 305 -9.41 -16.07 -5.80
N SER A 306 -9.86 -16.82 -4.81
CA SER A 306 -11.16 -16.60 -4.15
C SER A 306 -11.09 -15.42 -3.18
N ILE A 307 -12.15 -14.60 -3.17
CA ILE A 307 -12.36 -13.55 -2.17
C ILE A 307 -13.59 -13.94 -1.36
N ILE A 308 -13.39 -14.23 -0.07
CA ILE A 308 -14.46 -14.60 0.87
C ILE A 308 -14.66 -13.43 1.83
N LEU A 309 -15.82 -12.80 1.73
CA LEU A 309 -16.23 -11.67 2.57
C LEU A 309 -17.35 -12.12 3.52
N CYS A 310 -17.60 -11.32 4.57
CA CYS A 310 -18.68 -11.54 5.53
C CYS A 310 -20.05 -11.39 4.88
#